data_43a4aabee5dc1b57e067031e58f9d89c
#
_entry.id   43a4aabee5dc1b57e067031e58f9d89c
#
_cell.length_a   1.000
_cell.length_b   1.000
_cell.length_c   1.000
_cell.angle_alpha   90.00
_cell.angle_beta   90.00
_cell.angle_gamma   90.00
#
_symmetry.space_group_name_H-M   'P 1'
#
loop_
_entity.id
_entity.type
_entity.pdbx_description
1 polymer ?
#
loop_
_entity_poly.entity_id
_entity_poly.type
_entity_poly.pdbx_seq_one_letter_code
_entity_poly.pdbx_strand_id
1 'polypeptide(L)'
;MKIEVSIGEVVDKITILQIKEEKIIDLLKLEHIKHELLVLENTLTESKIVVPINLIEKLKEVNLKLWDAEDIIRDRENRDLFDDEFVKCARLDAKLNDERFLIKNEINNACESNIKEQKSYEGLYSAN
;
A
#
# COMPACT_ATOMS: atom_id res chain seq x y z
N MET A 1 9.78 -14.16 -15.03
CA MET A 1 9.11 -14.89 -13.93
C MET A 1 7.79 -14.21 -13.59
N LYS A 2 6.74 -14.97 -13.50
CA LYS A 2 5.41 -14.48 -13.12
C LYS A 2 4.90 -15.29 -11.94
N ILE A 3 4.16 -14.63 -11.04
CA ILE A 3 3.51 -15.29 -9.91
C ILE A 3 2.04 -14.86 -9.88
N GLU A 4 1.21 -15.73 -9.32
CA GLU A 4 -0.18 -15.37 -9.06
C GLU A 4 -0.26 -14.52 -7.80
N VAL A 5 -1.06 -13.45 -7.86
CA VAL A 5 -1.29 -12.55 -6.73
C VAL A 5 -2.77 -12.25 -6.62
N SER A 6 -3.20 -11.79 -5.44
CA SER A 6 -4.57 -11.32 -5.25
C SER A 6 -4.80 -10.00 -5.96
N ILE A 7 -6.05 -9.70 -6.24
CA ILE A 7 -6.45 -8.43 -6.84
C ILE A 7 -6.11 -7.27 -5.89
N GLY A 8 -6.36 -7.45 -4.59
CA GLY A 8 -5.97 -6.46 -3.57
C GLY A 8 -4.48 -6.16 -3.57
N GLU A 9 -3.63 -7.16 -3.81
CA GLU A 9 -2.18 -6.97 -3.90
C GLU A 9 -1.79 -6.13 -5.12
N VAL A 10 -2.41 -6.38 -6.27
CA VAL A 10 -2.15 -5.58 -7.49
C VAL A 10 -2.56 -4.13 -7.29
N VAL A 11 -3.74 -3.89 -6.73
CA VAL A 11 -4.24 -2.52 -6.46
C VAL A 11 -3.35 -1.81 -5.46
N ASP A 12 -2.92 -2.51 -4.41
CA ASP A 12 -2.01 -1.96 -3.42
C ASP A 12 -0.70 -1.49 -4.07
N LYS A 13 -0.09 -2.32 -4.90
CA LYS A 13 1.13 -1.95 -5.63
C LYS A 13 0.91 -0.77 -6.56
N ILE A 14 -0.22 -0.71 -7.27
CA ILE A 14 -0.56 0.41 -8.15
C ILE A 14 -0.62 1.71 -7.34
N THR A 15 -1.33 1.71 -6.20
CA THR A 15 -1.43 2.92 -5.36
C THR A 15 -0.07 3.36 -4.82
N ILE A 16 0.76 2.42 -4.40
CA ILE A 16 2.12 2.72 -3.92
C ILE A 16 2.98 3.31 -5.03
N LEU A 17 2.91 2.75 -6.24
CA LEU A 17 3.66 3.28 -7.39
C LEU A 17 3.19 4.68 -7.78
N GLN A 18 1.89 4.96 -7.70
CA GLN A 18 1.35 6.30 -7.92
C GLN A 18 1.92 7.29 -6.89
N ILE A 19 2.01 6.90 -5.63
CA ILE A 19 2.61 7.73 -4.58
C ILE A 19 4.09 7.97 -4.86
N LYS A 20 4.82 6.93 -5.24
CA LYS A 20 6.24 7.06 -5.61
C LYS A 20 6.43 8.03 -6.78
N GLU A 21 5.56 7.98 -7.78
CA GLU A 21 5.60 8.89 -8.93
C GLU A 21 5.39 10.34 -8.49
N GLU A 22 4.53 10.58 -7.50
CA GLU A 22 4.28 11.92 -6.95
C GLU A 22 5.44 12.42 -6.07
N LYS A 23 6.12 11.53 -5.34
CA LYS A 23 7.09 11.89 -4.29
C LYS A 23 8.54 11.87 -4.77
N ILE A 24 8.90 10.99 -5.68
CA ILE A 24 10.28 10.79 -6.11
C ILE A 24 10.60 11.74 -7.26
N ILE A 25 11.75 12.41 -7.17
CA ILE A 25 12.20 13.39 -8.17
C ILE A 25 13.37 12.89 -9.04
N ASP A 26 14.05 11.83 -8.64
CA ASP A 26 15.14 11.25 -9.42
C ASP A 26 14.60 10.69 -10.74
N LEU A 27 15.09 11.22 -11.87
CA LEU A 27 14.57 10.89 -13.20
C LEU A 27 14.75 9.42 -13.57
N LEU A 28 15.87 8.81 -13.20
CA LEU A 28 16.12 7.40 -13.50
C LEU A 28 15.19 6.48 -12.71
N LYS A 29 14.99 6.79 -11.43
CA LYS A 29 14.03 6.05 -10.58
C LYS A 29 12.61 6.21 -11.11
N LEU A 30 12.22 7.42 -11.52
CA LEU A 30 10.89 7.68 -12.08
C LEU A 30 10.63 6.88 -13.36
N GLU A 31 11.64 6.70 -14.21
CA GLU A 31 11.50 5.88 -15.41
C GLU A 31 11.11 4.44 -15.06
N HIS A 32 11.79 3.84 -14.09
CA HIS A 32 11.48 2.50 -13.61
C HIS A 32 10.11 2.42 -12.94
N ILE A 33 9.75 3.42 -12.15
CA ILE A 33 8.44 3.50 -11.47
C ILE A 33 7.30 3.57 -12.49
N LYS A 34 7.42 4.44 -13.48
CA LYS A 34 6.41 4.59 -14.54
C LYS A 34 6.25 3.33 -15.36
N HIS A 35 7.37 2.63 -15.65
CA HIS A 35 7.31 1.37 -16.37
C HIS A 35 6.57 0.29 -15.58
N GLU A 36 6.91 0.11 -14.32
CA GLU A 36 6.24 -0.87 -13.45
C GLU A 36 4.75 -0.55 -13.29
N LEU A 37 4.42 0.72 -13.08
CA LEU A 37 3.05 1.17 -12.95
C LEU A 37 2.24 0.83 -14.22
N LEU A 38 2.80 1.12 -15.39
CA LEU A 38 2.14 0.82 -16.66
C LEU A 38 1.88 -0.68 -16.84
N VAL A 39 2.86 -1.53 -16.49
CA VAL A 39 2.72 -2.98 -16.56
C VAL A 39 1.57 -3.47 -15.66
N LEU A 40 1.50 -2.97 -14.43
CA LEU A 40 0.46 -3.39 -13.48
C LEU A 40 -0.92 -2.86 -13.87
N GLU A 41 -1.01 -1.62 -14.34
CA GLU A 41 -2.28 -1.05 -14.83
C GLU A 41 -2.81 -1.84 -16.03
N ASN A 42 -1.93 -2.20 -16.97
CA ASN A 42 -2.30 -3.02 -18.11
C ASN A 42 -2.77 -4.42 -17.68
N THR A 43 -2.09 -5.02 -16.72
CA THR A 43 -2.48 -6.32 -16.17
C THR A 43 -3.89 -6.26 -15.58
N LEU A 44 -4.19 -5.23 -14.81
CA LEU A 44 -5.52 -5.06 -14.23
C LEU A 44 -6.59 -4.83 -15.32
N THR A 45 -6.29 -3.97 -16.30
CA THR A 45 -7.19 -3.69 -17.42
C THR A 45 -7.49 -4.95 -18.24
N GLU A 46 -6.46 -5.73 -18.55
CA GLU A 46 -6.61 -6.98 -19.31
C GLU A 46 -7.42 -8.04 -18.56
N SER A 47 -7.40 -8.01 -17.24
CA SER A 47 -8.21 -8.93 -16.43
C SER A 47 -9.71 -8.67 -16.55
N LYS A 48 -10.09 -7.49 -17.01
CA LYS A 48 -11.49 -7.02 -17.10
C LYS A 48 -12.21 -6.94 -15.75
N ILE A 49 -11.47 -7.02 -14.66
CA ILE A 49 -12.00 -6.87 -13.31
C ILE A 49 -12.15 -5.40 -13.00
N VAL A 50 -13.34 -5.01 -12.56
CA VAL A 50 -13.64 -3.63 -12.15
C VAL A 50 -13.56 -3.56 -10.63
N VAL A 51 -12.56 -2.83 -10.13
CA VAL A 51 -12.39 -2.62 -8.69
C VAL A 51 -13.20 -1.39 -8.27
N PRO A 52 -14.01 -1.47 -7.20
CA PRO A 52 -14.73 -0.29 -6.71
C PRO A 52 -13.80 0.87 -6.45
N ILE A 53 -14.08 2.03 -7.03
CA ILE A 53 -13.18 3.19 -6.97
C ILE A 53 -13.00 3.72 -5.55
N ASN A 54 -14.04 3.64 -4.72
CA ASN A 54 -13.94 4.04 -3.31
C ASN A 54 -12.91 3.21 -2.54
N LEU A 55 -12.74 1.93 -2.88
CA LEU A 55 -11.77 1.06 -2.23
C LEU A 55 -10.35 1.40 -2.69
N ILE A 56 -10.16 1.73 -3.96
CA ILE A 56 -8.87 2.19 -4.48
C ILE A 56 -8.47 3.48 -3.78
N GLU A 57 -9.38 4.44 -3.66
CA GLU A 57 -9.13 5.72 -2.98
C GLU A 57 -8.79 5.53 -1.51
N LYS A 58 -9.52 4.67 -0.80
CA LYS A 58 -9.24 4.34 0.61
C LYS A 58 -7.85 3.75 0.77
N LEU A 59 -7.48 2.84 -0.11
CA LEU A 59 -6.16 2.19 -0.05
C LEU A 59 -5.04 3.19 -0.32
N LYS A 60 -5.21 4.06 -1.31
CA LYS A 60 -4.24 5.11 -1.60
C LYS A 60 -4.07 6.06 -0.42
N GLU A 61 -5.16 6.45 0.22
CA GLU A 61 -5.13 7.33 1.41
C GLU A 61 -4.34 6.69 2.56
N VAL A 62 -4.60 5.43 2.85
CA VAL A 62 -3.86 4.69 3.90
C VAL A 62 -2.38 4.60 3.54
N ASN A 63 -2.06 4.29 2.30
CA ASN A 63 -0.66 4.20 1.85
C ASN A 63 0.06 5.55 1.88
N LEU A 64 -0.63 6.67 1.64
CA LEU A 64 -0.07 8.02 1.82
C LEU A 64 0.27 8.29 3.28
N LYS A 65 -0.62 7.93 4.20
CA LYS A 65 -0.37 8.08 5.64
C LYS A 65 0.80 7.20 6.09
N LEU A 66 0.90 5.99 5.57
CA LEU A 66 2.04 5.10 5.82
C LEU A 66 3.34 5.70 5.31
N TRP A 67 3.32 6.26 4.11
CA TRP A 67 4.49 6.94 3.54
C TRP A 67 5.01 8.03 4.48
N ASP A 68 4.12 8.91 4.93
CA ASP A 68 4.49 10.01 5.82
C ASP A 68 5.00 9.52 7.17
N ALA A 69 4.34 8.53 7.77
CA ALA A 69 4.77 7.95 9.05
C ALA A 69 6.14 7.27 8.93
N GLU A 70 6.36 6.54 7.85
CA GLU A 70 7.62 5.84 7.60
C GLU A 70 8.78 6.79 7.32
N ASP A 71 8.53 7.93 6.67
CA ASP A 71 9.53 8.99 6.48
C ASP A 71 10.01 9.53 7.82
N ILE A 72 9.09 9.78 8.74
CA ILE A 72 9.43 10.26 10.09
C ILE A 72 10.22 9.19 10.85
N ILE A 73 9.78 7.94 10.80
CA ILE A 73 10.46 6.82 11.46
C ILE A 73 11.90 6.70 10.96
N ARG A 74 12.11 6.74 9.64
CA ARG A 74 13.46 6.66 9.05
C ARG A 74 14.33 7.85 9.39
N ASP A 75 13.77 9.06 9.39
CA ASP A 75 14.50 10.27 9.80
C ASP A 75 14.98 10.14 11.25
N ARG A 76 14.10 9.74 12.15
CA ARG A 76 14.44 9.56 13.57
C ARG A 76 15.45 8.45 13.78
N GLU A 77 15.30 7.33 13.07
CA GLU A 77 16.26 6.22 13.12
C GLU A 77 17.65 6.66 12.67
N ASN A 78 17.75 7.40 11.57
CA ASN A 78 19.04 7.91 11.06
C ASN A 78 19.73 8.89 12.00
N ARG A 79 18.96 9.57 12.84
CA ARG A 79 19.45 10.55 13.82
C ARG A 79 19.61 9.97 15.22
N ASP A 80 19.36 8.67 15.41
CA ASP A 80 19.32 8.02 16.72
C ASP A 80 18.41 8.77 17.72
N LEU A 81 17.30 9.31 17.22
CA LEU A 81 16.37 10.12 18.00
C LEU A 81 15.07 9.35 18.24
N PHE A 82 15.01 8.65 19.37
CA PHE A 82 13.87 7.82 19.73
C PHE A 82 12.94 8.56 20.70
N ASP A 83 12.43 9.69 20.24
CA ASP A 83 11.53 10.58 20.98
C ASP A 83 10.07 10.13 20.93
N ASP A 84 9.18 10.93 21.52
CA ASP A 84 7.75 10.64 21.53
C ASP A 84 7.17 10.58 20.12
N GLU A 85 7.67 11.39 19.19
CA GLU A 85 7.25 11.40 17.80
C GLU A 85 7.61 10.09 17.10
N PHE A 86 8.82 9.56 17.36
CA PHE A 86 9.22 8.25 16.84
C PHE A 86 8.27 7.15 17.32
N VAL A 87 7.98 7.11 18.61
CA VAL A 87 7.08 6.10 19.20
C VAL A 87 5.66 6.23 18.62
N LYS A 88 5.17 7.45 18.52
CA LYS A 88 3.84 7.73 17.96
C LYS A 88 3.73 7.24 16.51
N CYS A 89 4.71 7.54 15.68
CA CYS A 89 4.73 7.12 14.29
C CYS A 89 4.89 5.61 14.13
N ALA A 90 5.70 4.96 14.97
CA ALA A 90 5.85 3.51 14.98
C ALA A 90 4.54 2.80 15.32
N ARG A 91 3.80 3.33 16.30
CA ARG A 91 2.48 2.79 16.66
C ARG A 91 1.46 3.02 15.56
N LEU A 92 1.50 4.19 14.93
CA LEU A 92 0.62 4.53 13.81
C LEU A 92 0.89 3.63 12.61
N ASP A 93 2.15 3.34 12.32
CA ASP A 93 2.55 2.42 11.24
C ASP A 93 1.87 1.05 11.40
N ALA A 94 1.92 0.48 12.60
CA ALA A 94 1.27 -0.80 12.87
C ALA A 94 -0.25 -0.75 12.62
N LYS A 95 -0.92 0.28 13.10
CA LYS A 95 -2.37 0.48 12.91
C LYS A 95 -2.74 0.66 11.45
N LEU A 96 -1.96 1.46 10.72
CA LEU A 96 -2.19 1.72 9.30
C LEU A 96 -1.96 0.47 8.45
N ASN A 97 -0.99 -0.37 8.80
CA ASN A 97 -0.77 -1.64 8.12
C ASN A 97 -1.93 -2.61 8.33
N ASP A 98 -2.54 -2.63 9.50
CA ASP A 98 -3.74 -3.41 9.76
C ASP A 98 -4.93 -2.91 8.93
N GLU A 99 -5.10 -1.60 8.87
CA GLU A 99 -6.12 -0.94 8.06
C GLU A 99 -5.94 -1.25 6.56
N ARG A 100 -4.70 -1.16 6.08
CA ARG A 100 -4.32 -1.53 4.72
C ARG A 100 -4.69 -2.98 4.40
N PHE A 101 -4.38 -3.91 5.29
CA PHE A 101 -4.74 -5.32 5.14
C PHE A 101 -6.27 -5.49 5.01
N LEU A 102 -7.05 -4.81 5.86
CA LEU A 102 -8.51 -4.91 5.83
C LEU A 102 -9.09 -4.39 4.50
N ILE A 103 -8.55 -3.29 3.98
CA ILE A 103 -8.98 -2.73 2.69
C ILE A 103 -8.62 -3.68 1.54
N LYS A 104 -7.43 -4.25 1.55
CA LYS A 104 -7.02 -5.26 0.56
C LYS A 104 -7.97 -6.46 0.56
N ASN A 105 -8.38 -6.90 1.75
CA ASN A 105 -9.36 -7.98 1.90
C ASN A 105 -10.74 -7.59 1.36
N GLU A 106 -11.19 -6.35 1.61
CA GLU A 106 -12.44 -5.85 1.03
C GLU A 106 -12.40 -5.89 -0.50
N ILE A 107 -11.27 -5.48 -1.11
CA ILE A 107 -11.07 -5.55 -2.56
C ILE A 107 -11.12 -7.00 -3.03
N ASN A 108 -10.42 -7.91 -2.36
CA ASN A 108 -10.42 -9.33 -2.71
C ASN A 108 -11.82 -9.93 -2.67
N ASN A 109 -12.60 -9.60 -1.66
CA ASN A 109 -13.97 -10.08 -1.51
C ASN A 109 -14.90 -9.48 -2.58
N ALA A 110 -14.78 -8.17 -2.84
CA ALA A 110 -15.60 -7.49 -3.86
C ALA A 110 -15.32 -8.00 -5.27
N CYS A 111 -14.08 -8.40 -5.56
CA CYS A 111 -13.63 -8.87 -6.87
C CYS A 111 -13.51 -10.39 -6.96
N GLU A 112 -13.91 -11.11 -5.94
CA GLU A 112 -13.84 -12.59 -5.88
C GLU A 112 -12.44 -13.12 -6.16
N SER A 113 -11.40 -12.50 -5.56
CA SER A 113 -10.02 -12.93 -5.72
C SER A 113 -9.80 -14.36 -5.22
N ASN A 114 -9.13 -15.20 -6.03
CA ASN A 114 -8.81 -16.57 -5.67
C ASN A 114 -7.72 -16.65 -4.58
N ILE A 115 -6.88 -15.64 -4.49
CA ILE A 115 -5.78 -15.56 -3.51
C ILE A 115 -6.08 -14.42 -2.54
N LYS A 116 -5.98 -14.70 -1.24
CA LYS A 116 -6.23 -13.71 -0.18
C LYS A 116 -5.14 -13.81 0.87
N GLU A 117 -4.54 -12.66 1.19
CA GLU A 117 -3.54 -12.54 2.23
C GLU A 117 -4.11 -12.89 3.61
N GLN A 118 -3.29 -13.52 4.45
CA GLN A 118 -3.64 -13.81 5.84
C GLN A 118 -2.56 -13.29 6.77
N LYS A 119 -2.93 -12.90 7.97
CA LYS A 119 -2.01 -12.51 9.04
C LYS A 119 -1.94 -13.63 10.08
N SER A 120 -0.78 -13.80 10.71
CA SER A 120 -0.57 -14.82 11.75
C SER A 120 -1.09 -14.41 13.12
N TYR A 121 -1.40 -13.14 13.32
CA TYR A 121 -1.89 -12.60 14.59
C TYR A 121 -3.36 -12.26 14.51
N GLU A 122 -4.00 -12.23 15.69
CA GLU A 122 -5.40 -11.84 15.86
C GLU A 122 -5.49 -10.40 16.40
N GLY A 123 -6.68 -9.87 16.48
CA GLY A 123 -6.92 -8.57 17.08
C GLY A 123 -6.43 -7.41 16.24
N LEU A 124 -6.65 -7.47 14.94
CA LEU A 124 -6.33 -6.39 14.03
C LEU A 124 -7.01 -5.09 14.43
N TYR A 125 -6.28 -3.99 14.30
CA TYR A 125 -6.84 -2.67 14.53
C TYR A 125 -7.96 -2.40 13.53
N SER A 126 -9.12 -1.97 14.03
CA SER A 126 -10.25 -1.57 13.21
C SER A 126 -10.36 -0.05 13.21
N ALA A 127 -10.47 0.54 12.00
CA ALA A 127 -10.59 1.99 11.80
C ALA A 127 -12.05 2.48 11.90
N ASN A 128 -12.95 1.64 12.35
CA ASN A 128 -14.37 2.02 12.46
C ASN A 128 -14.61 3.09 13.52
#